data_b899642f15b1f6f5e93eef046ec4fb5c
#
_entry.id   b899642f15b1f6f5e93eef046ec4fb5c
#
_cell.length_a   1.000
_cell.length_b   1.000
_cell.length_c   1.000
_cell.angle_alpha   90.00
_cell.angle_beta   90.00
_cell.angle_gamma   90.00
#
_symmetry.space_group_name_H-M   'P 1'
#
loop_
_entity.id
_entity.type
_entity.pdbx_description
1 polymer ?
#
loop_
_entity_poly.entity_id
_entity_poly.type
_entity_poly.pdbx_seq_one_letter_code
_entity_poly.pdbx_strand_id
1 'polypeptide(L)'
;MNHNRNAHYWENRDERKERAYLHTKNMAYVFSDHIEQCVRNTKLYDDTNTFDELNPVLTREVSVVDLDTVSAIFRYKRKEKRTAILNFASYKNAGGMFLQGSSAQEESLCHASFLYLSLIHI
;
A
#
# COMPACT_ATOMS: atom_id res chain seq x y z
N MET A 1 -4.52 -5.60 25.36
CA MET A 1 -5.59 -5.41 24.35
C MET A 1 -5.25 -6.26 23.13
N ASN A 2 -5.96 -7.34 22.94
CA ASN A 2 -5.87 -8.11 21.70
C ASN A 2 -6.49 -7.28 20.58
N HIS A 3 -5.67 -6.49 19.91
CA HIS A 3 -6.05 -6.03 18.59
C HIS A 3 -6.13 -7.27 17.73
N ASN A 4 -7.31 -7.50 17.22
CA ASN A 4 -7.67 -8.58 16.31
C ASN A 4 -6.74 -8.51 15.09
N ARG A 5 -5.53 -9.07 15.24
CA ARG A 5 -4.45 -8.97 14.23
C ARG A 5 -4.83 -9.61 12.90
N ASN A 6 -5.97 -10.33 12.86
CA ASN A 6 -6.34 -11.12 11.71
C ASN A 6 -7.84 -11.29 11.59
N ALA A 7 -8.60 -10.18 11.52
CA ALA A 7 -10.03 -10.28 11.20
C ALA A 7 -10.28 -11.10 9.91
N HIS A 8 -9.28 -11.20 9.03
CA HIS A 8 -9.33 -11.91 7.76
C HIS A 8 -8.38 -13.11 7.66
N TYR A 9 -7.76 -13.54 8.75
CA TYR A 9 -6.80 -14.65 8.72
C TYR A 9 -7.43 -15.97 8.21
N TRP A 10 -8.68 -16.21 8.56
CA TRP A 10 -9.43 -17.41 8.16
C TRP A 10 -10.18 -17.26 6.86
N GLU A 11 -10.13 -16.09 6.26
CA GLU A 11 -10.77 -15.78 5.01
C GLU A 11 -10.14 -16.62 3.89
N ASN A 12 -10.95 -17.36 3.17
CA ASN A 12 -10.47 -18.14 2.01
C ASN A 12 -10.26 -17.22 0.79
N ARG A 13 -9.72 -17.81 -0.29
CA ARG A 13 -9.41 -17.04 -1.50
C ARG A 13 -10.63 -16.41 -2.16
N ASP A 14 -11.74 -17.12 -2.19
CA ASP A 14 -12.97 -16.62 -2.82
C ASP A 14 -13.59 -15.47 -2.02
N GLU A 15 -13.55 -15.55 -0.70
CA GLU A 15 -13.97 -14.45 0.19
C GLU A 15 -13.10 -13.22 0.00
N ARG A 16 -11.77 -13.37 -0.11
CA ARG A 16 -10.86 -12.26 -0.39
C ARG A 16 -11.13 -11.65 -1.76
N LYS A 17 -11.43 -12.45 -2.76
CA LYS A 17 -11.79 -12.00 -4.11
C LYS A 17 -13.04 -11.15 -4.11
N GLU A 18 -14.08 -11.59 -3.43
CA GLU A 18 -15.33 -10.82 -3.28
C GLU A 18 -15.09 -9.52 -2.52
N ARG A 19 -14.35 -9.59 -1.43
CA ARG A 19 -13.97 -8.40 -0.65
C ARG A 19 -13.17 -7.40 -1.49
N ALA A 20 -12.22 -7.87 -2.29
CA ALA A 20 -11.44 -7.02 -3.20
C ALA A 20 -12.34 -6.29 -4.20
N TYR A 21 -13.31 -6.96 -4.77
CA TYR A 21 -14.26 -6.38 -5.71
C TYR A 21 -15.11 -5.28 -5.06
N LEU A 22 -15.69 -5.56 -3.90
CA LEU A 22 -16.50 -4.59 -3.17
C LEU A 22 -15.66 -3.38 -2.69
N HIS A 23 -14.47 -3.64 -2.19
CA HIS A 23 -13.53 -2.61 -1.77
C HIS A 23 -13.16 -1.69 -2.94
N THR A 24 -12.84 -2.25 -4.10
CA THR A 24 -12.51 -1.47 -5.30
C THR A 24 -13.65 -0.53 -5.69
N LYS A 25 -14.89 -1.02 -5.71
CA LYS A 25 -16.07 -0.19 -6.00
C LYS A 25 -16.24 0.95 -4.98
N ASN A 26 -16.12 0.64 -3.70
CA ASN A 26 -16.28 1.63 -2.65
C ASN A 26 -15.18 2.70 -2.71
N MET A 27 -13.93 2.29 -2.92
CA MET A 27 -12.82 3.23 -3.04
C MET A 27 -12.95 4.14 -4.27
N ALA A 28 -13.36 3.59 -5.41
CA ALA A 28 -13.58 4.37 -6.62
C ALA A 28 -14.67 5.45 -6.42
N TYR A 29 -15.71 5.13 -5.68
CA TYR A 29 -16.81 6.07 -5.40
C TYR A 29 -16.43 7.13 -4.37
N VAL A 30 -15.85 6.72 -3.23
CA VAL A 30 -15.59 7.61 -2.09
C VAL A 30 -14.36 8.48 -2.30
N PHE A 31 -13.32 7.97 -2.97
CA PHE A 31 -12.00 8.59 -3.07
C PHE A 31 -11.58 8.96 -4.50
N SER A 32 -12.52 9.18 -5.41
CA SER A 32 -12.23 9.51 -6.81
C SER A 32 -11.21 10.64 -6.96
N ASP A 33 -11.41 11.75 -6.26
CA ASP A 33 -10.53 12.93 -6.34
C ASP A 33 -9.14 12.65 -5.76
N HIS A 34 -9.07 11.88 -4.67
CA HIS A 34 -7.80 11.49 -4.06
C HIS A 34 -7.00 10.51 -4.95
N ILE A 35 -7.69 9.60 -5.63
CA ILE A 35 -7.08 8.69 -6.60
C ILE A 35 -6.50 9.49 -7.76
N GLU A 36 -7.25 10.41 -8.32
CA GLU A 36 -6.78 11.27 -9.40
C GLU A 36 -5.57 12.13 -8.98
N GLN A 37 -5.61 12.70 -7.78
CA GLN A 37 -4.48 13.44 -7.21
C GLN A 37 -3.24 12.55 -7.02
N CYS A 38 -3.43 11.33 -6.53
CA CYS A 38 -2.36 10.36 -6.35
C CYS A 38 -1.70 10.01 -7.69
N VAL A 39 -2.49 9.75 -8.72
CA VAL A 39 -1.98 9.47 -10.07
C VAL A 39 -1.20 10.66 -10.61
N ARG A 40 -1.71 11.86 -10.51
CA ARG A 40 -1.03 13.08 -10.96
C ARG A 40 0.30 13.35 -10.22
N ASN A 41 0.39 12.96 -8.96
CA ASN A 41 1.58 13.15 -8.14
C ASN A 41 2.60 12.00 -8.27
N THR A 42 2.28 10.95 -9.01
CA THR A 42 3.19 9.84 -9.24
C THR A 42 4.36 10.27 -10.10
N LYS A 43 5.57 9.91 -9.70
CA LYS A 43 6.81 10.19 -10.43
C LYS A 43 7.48 8.88 -10.80
N LEU A 44 7.86 8.77 -12.06
CA LEU A 44 8.72 7.69 -12.53
C LEU A 44 10.17 8.09 -12.31
N TYR A 45 10.95 7.19 -11.74
CA TYR A 45 12.40 7.29 -11.63
C TYR A 45 13.03 6.14 -12.41
N ASP A 46 13.94 6.46 -13.29
CA ASP A 46 14.66 5.51 -14.14
C ASP A 46 16.17 5.81 -14.13
N ASP A 47 16.94 5.10 -14.94
CA ASP A 47 18.39 5.23 -15.01
C ASP A 47 18.88 6.61 -15.48
N THR A 48 17.99 7.44 -16.03
CA THR A 48 18.32 8.82 -16.45
C THR A 48 18.23 9.84 -15.31
N ASN A 49 17.60 9.47 -14.21
CA ASN A 49 17.47 10.35 -13.05
C ASN A 49 18.79 10.45 -12.29
N THR A 50 19.21 11.68 -12.02
CA THR A 50 20.32 11.98 -11.13
C THR A 50 19.79 12.36 -9.75
N PHE A 51 20.44 11.88 -8.71
CA PHE A 51 20.10 12.22 -7.33
C PHE A 51 21.29 12.93 -6.69
N ASP A 52 21.01 13.95 -5.91
CA ASP A 52 22.03 14.56 -5.07
C ASP A 52 22.55 13.55 -4.05
N GLU A 53 23.83 13.58 -3.76
CA GLU A 53 24.40 12.73 -2.73
C GLU A 53 23.66 12.94 -1.41
N LEU A 54 23.23 11.86 -0.80
CA LEU A 54 22.60 11.92 0.52
C LEU A 54 23.61 12.43 1.53
N ASN A 55 23.26 13.50 2.24
CA ASN A 55 24.10 14.02 3.30
C ASN A 55 24.32 12.92 4.39
N PRO A 56 25.55 12.43 4.59
CA PRO A 56 25.83 11.32 5.51
C PRO A 56 25.64 11.67 6.99
N VAL A 57 25.43 12.93 7.32
CA VAL A 57 25.30 13.41 8.71
C VAL A 57 23.95 13.09 9.36
N LEU A 58 22.97 12.64 8.61
CA LEU A 58 21.67 12.26 9.18
C LEU A 58 21.76 10.86 9.81
N THR A 59 21.99 10.80 11.10
CA THR A 59 21.78 9.59 11.90
C THR A 59 20.30 9.23 11.85
N ARG A 60 20.02 8.01 11.41
CA ARG A 60 18.66 7.49 11.33
C ARG A 60 18.48 6.37 12.32
N GLU A 61 17.42 6.45 13.08
CA GLU A 61 17.01 5.34 13.93
C GLU A 61 16.34 4.26 13.07
N VAL A 62 16.81 3.03 13.22
CA VAL A 62 16.23 1.85 12.57
C VAL A 62 15.71 0.92 13.65
N SER A 63 14.46 0.51 13.53
CA SER A 63 13.87 -0.47 14.42
C SER A 63 13.22 -1.61 13.62
N VAL A 64 13.27 -2.81 14.17
CA VAL A 64 12.61 -4.00 13.63
C VAL A 64 11.49 -4.40 14.56
N VAL A 65 10.32 -4.61 14.00
CA VAL A 65 9.10 -4.92 14.76
C VAL A 65 8.35 -6.09 14.11
N ASP A 66 7.71 -6.91 14.92
CA ASP A 66 6.86 -8.01 14.46
C ASP A 66 5.46 -7.50 14.11
N LEU A 67 5.35 -6.82 12.99
CA LEU A 67 4.11 -6.28 12.44
C LEU A 67 4.08 -6.46 10.94
N ASP A 68 2.90 -6.75 10.38
CA ASP A 68 2.67 -6.58 8.95
C ASP A 68 2.70 -5.10 8.57
N THR A 69 2.86 -4.82 7.27
CA THR A 69 3.03 -3.44 6.77
C THR A 69 1.83 -2.55 7.10
N VAL A 70 0.62 -3.05 6.95
CA VAL A 70 -0.62 -2.27 7.22
C VAL A 70 -0.71 -1.92 8.70
N SER A 71 -0.47 -2.89 9.59
CA SER A 71 -0.44 -2.68 11.04
C SER A 71 0.66 -1.70 11.45
N ALA A 72 1.83 -1.78 10.82
CA ALA A 72 2.92 -0.83 11.06
C ALA A 72 2.57 0.60 10.64
N ILE A 73 1.90 0.78 9.50
CA ILE A 73 1.39 2.09 9.07
C ILE A 73 0.48 2.69 10.14
N PHE A 74 -0.53 1.94 10.60
CA PHE A 74 -1.46 2.43 11.62
C PHE A 74 -0.78 2.75 12.95
N ARG A 75 0.25 1.99 13.32
CA ARG A 75 0.98 2.20 14.58
C ARG A 75 1.89 3.41 14.53
N TYR A 76 2.59 3.63 13.40
CA TYR A 76 3.67 4.62 13.31
C TYR A 76 3.32 5.88 12.55
N LYS A 77 2.22 5.91 11.78
CA LYS A 77 1.78 7.12 11.11
C LYS A 77 1.57 8.26 12.12
N ARG A 78 2.05 9.43 11.79
CA ARG A 78 1.83 10.64 12.58
C ARG A 78 1.15 11.69 11.71
N LYS A 79 0.16 12.38 12.25
CA LYS A 79 -0.64 13.37 11.52
C LYS A 79 0.22 14.48 10.88
N GLU A 80 1.33 14.82 11.51
CA GLU A 80 2.20 15.94 11.13
C GLU A 80 3.44 15.52 10.32
N LYS A 81 3.59 14.22 10.03
CA LYS A 81 4.76 13.70 9.31
C LYS A 81 4.33 12.88 8.12
N ARG A 82 5.06 13.05 7.01
CA ARG A 82 4.91 12.18 5.86
C ARG A 82 5.50 10.80 6.17
N THR A 83 4.76 9.78 5.79
CA THR A 83 5.19 8.38 5.92
C THR A 83 5.38 7.80 4.53
N ALA A 84 6.55 7.23 4.26
CA ALA A 84 6.81 6.48 3.04
C ALA A 84 6.69 4.98 3.32
N ILE A 85 6.19 4.24 2.36
CA ILE A 85 5.97 2.80 2.45
C ILE A 85 6.58 2.15 1.21
N LEU A 86 7.39 1.11 1.42
CA LEU A 86 7.88 0.29 0.34
C LEU A 86 6.81 -0.73 -0.04
N ASN A 87 6.37 -0.68 -1.30
CA ASN A 87 5.49 -1.69 -1.87
C ASN A 87 6.33 -2.77 -2.56
N PHE A 88 6.16 -4.03 -2.18
CA PHE A 88 6.78 -5.18 -2.86
C PHE A 88 5.96 -5.51 -4.12
N ALA A 89 6.00 -4.57 -5.06
CA ALA A 89 5.16 -4.59 -6.23
C ALA A 89 5.44 -5.78 -7.16
N SER A 90 4.37 -6.35 -7.68
CA SER A 90 4.46 -7.32 -8.77
C SER A 90 4.99 -6.63 -10.05
N TYR A 91 5.97 -7.24 -10.70
CA TYR A 91 6.50 -6.72 -11.98
C TYR A 91 5.59 -7.01 -13.17
N LYS A 92 4.60 -7.88 -13.01
CA LYS A 92 3.67 -8.27 -14.10
C LYS A 92 2.33 -7.56 -14.03
N ASN A 93 1.80 -7.41 -12.83
CA ASN A 93 0.43 -6.95 -12.62
C ASN A 93 0.40 -5.83 -11.60
N ALA A 94 -0.17 -4.70 -11.95
CA ALA A 94 -0.44 -3.63 -10.98
C ALA A 94 -1.35 -4.13 -9.86
N GLY A 95 -0.90 -4.02 -8.61
CA GLY A 95 -1.63 -4.57 -7.46
C GLY A 95 -1.54 -6.09 -7.30
N GLY A 96 -0.61 -6.74 -8.02
CA GLY A 96 -0.41 -8.18 -7.94
C GLY A 96 -1.65 -8.97 -8.36
N MET A 97 -2.03 -9.93 -7.53
CA MET A 97 -3.22 -10.78 -7.70
C MET A 97 -4.33 -10.37 -6.73
N PHE A 98 -4.47 -9.08 -6.46
CA PHE A 98 -5.46 -8.53 -5.53
C PHE A 98 -6.90 -8.94 -5.88
N LEU A 99 -7.32 -8.73 -7.13
CA LEU A 99 -8.66 -9.10 -7.59
C LEU A 99 -8.89 -10.62 -7.68
N GLN A 100 -7.84 -11.40 -7.65
CA GLN A 100 -7.89 -12.86 -7.64
C GLN A 100 -7.81 -13.48 -6.24
N GLY A 101 -7.80 -12.63 -5.20
CA GLY A 101 -7.85 -13.07 -3.81
C GLY A 101 -6.51 -13.52 -3.21
N SER A 102 -5.38 -13.09 -3.77
CA SER A 102 -4.07 -13.30 -3.16
C SER A 102 -3.92 -12.45 -1.88
N SER A 103 -2.96 -12.80 -1.03
CA SER A 103 -2.78 -12.20 0.30
C SER A 103 -1.33 -11.82 0.62
N ALA A 104 -0.53 -11.51 -0.38
CA ALA A 104 0.83 -11.00 -0.17
C ALA A 104 0.83 -9.53 0.28
N GLN A 105 2.02 -8.94 0.45
CA GLN A 105 2.18 -7.60 1.00
C GLN A 105 1.49 -6.52 0.14
N GLU A 106 1.67 -6.55 -1.18
CA GLU A 106 1.03 -5.60 -2.10
C GLU A 106 -0.49 -5.70 -2.04
N GLU A 107 -1.03 -6.92 -2.06
CA GLU A 107 -2.46 -7.16 -1.97
C GLU A 107 -3.04 -6.69 -0.63
N SER A 108 -2.30 -6.85 0.46
CA SER A 108 -2.70 -6.33 1.78
C SER A 108 -2.79 -4.80 1.78
N LEU A 109 -1.85 -4.11 1.14
CA LEU A 109 -1.91 -2.66 0.95
C LEU A 109 -3.12 -2.24 0.09
N CYS A 110 -3.42 -2.99 -0.96
CA CYS A 110 -4.59 -2.75 -1.81
C CYS A 110 -5.91 -2.94 -1.05
N HIS A 111 -5.99 -3.93 -0.15
CA HIS A 111 -7.15 -4.13 0.71
C HIS A 111 -7.37 -3.02 1.76
N ALA A 112 -6.31 -2.33 2.15
CA ALA A 112 -6.34 -1.30 3.18
C ALA A 112 -6.43 0.14 2.64
N SER A 113 -6.40 0.33 1.33
CA SER A 113 -6.33 1.65 0.69
C SER A 113 -6.91 1.65 -0.72
N PHE A 114 -6.84 2.78 -1.42
CA PHE A 114 -7.15 2.87 -2.84
C PHE A 114 -5.94 2.64 -3.76
N LEU A 115 -4.87 2.03 -3.24
CA LEU A 115 -3.62 1.82 -3.98
C LEU A 115 -3.83 1.13 -5.33
N TYR A 116 -4.65 0.08 -5.38
CA TYR A 116 -4.95 -0.65 -6.61
C TYR A 116 -5.45 0.29 -7.72
N LEU A 117 -6.42 1.14 -7.39
CA LEU A 117 -7.00 2.09 -8.35
C LEU A 117 -5.98 3.15 -8.81
N SER A 118 -5.06 3.54 -7.94
CA SER A 118 -3.97 4.44 -8.34
C SER A 118 -3.03 3.73 -9.30
N LEU A 119 -2.62 2.51 -9.00
CA LEU A 119 -1.65 1.74 -9.81
C LEU A 119 -2.14 1.43 -11.23
N ILE A 120 -3.42 1.12 -11.41
CA ILE A 120 -3.97 0.80 -12.73
C ILE A 120 -4.16 2.03 -13.63
N HIS A 121 -4.00 3.23 -13.11
CA HIS A 121 -4.16 4.49 -13.84
C HIS A 121 -2.84 5.24 -14.09
N ILE A 122 -1.72 4.66 -13.66
CA ILE A 122 -0.36 5.22 -13.85
C ILE A 122 0.17 4.92 -15.23
#